data_1247110a53e253caaaf9dd161ce13fd2
#
_entry.id   1247110a53e253caaaf9dd161ce13fd2
#
_cell.length_a   1.000
_cell.length_b   1.000
_cell.length_c   1.000
_cell.angle_alpha   90.00
_cell.angle_beta   90.00
_cell.angle_gamma   90.00
#
_symmetry.space_group_name_H-M   'P 1'
#
loop_
_entity.id
_entity.type
_entity.pdbx_description
1 polymer ?
#
loop_
_entity_poly.entity_id
_entity_poly.type
_entity_poly.pdbx_seq_one_letter_code
_entity_poly.pdbx_strand_id
1 'polypeptide(L)'
;MSEIIRRRRTKQHIDGDRAVHDIERVVLERGFALERTTVDYGTDFTLHVFEDDGEYIGYLIGQSRARSGLQANRDGSYSLAVDLGHLAQWATQLSPFLLVLYDTDRSMGYWYYVQANRERLERSFARRGARQSAMMLRFDPAKRLDVAALDTFRRWVVQLQDQAKDVMEFREDA
;
A
#
# COMPACT_ATOMS: atom_id res chain seq x y z
N MET A 1 0.64 46.98 5.57
CA MET A 1 0.52 45.83 6.51
C MET A 1 0.58 44.59 5.68
N SER A 2 1.66 43.82 5.83
CA SER A 2 1.81 42.52 5.10
C SER A 2 0.87 41.49 5.69
N GLU A 3 -0.05 40.98 4.90
CA GLU A 3 -0.98 39.93 5.30
C GLU A 3 -0.19 38.63 5.53
N ILE A 4 -0.15 38.16 6.77
CA ILE A 4 0.53 36.91 7.14
C ILE A 4 -0.29 35.77 6.55
N ILE A 5 0.18 35.18 5.43
CA ILE A 5 -0.43 34.01 4.81
C ILE A 5 -0.22 32.81 5.76
N ARG A 6 -1.23 32.43 6.53
CA ARG A 6 -1.22 31.25 7.38
C ARG A 6 -1.46 30.02 6.53
N ARG A 7 -0.58 29.00 6.63
CA ARG A 7 -0.80 27.70 6.00
C ARG A 7 -2.06 27.06 6.60
N ARG A 8 -3.03 26.72 5.73
CA ARG A 8 -4.26 26.03 6.13
C ARG A 8 -4.13 24.56 5.86
N ARG A 9 -4.56 23.73 6.81
CA ARG A 9 -4.70 22.29 6.63
C ARG A 9 -5.90 22.04 5.71
N THR A 10 -5.68 21.37 4.57
CA THR A 10 -6.75 21.08 3.59
C THR A 10 -7.54 19.85 4.05
N LYS A 11 -8.77 19.70 3.51
CA LYS A 11 -9.57 18.48 3.73
C LYS A 11 -8.80 17.23 3.32
N GLN A 12 -8.06 17.29 2.21
CA GLN A 12 -7.25 16.17 1.72
C GLN A 12 -6.17 15.73 2.73
N HIS A 13 -5.51 16.67 3.41
CA HIS A 13 -4.56 16.33 4.48
C HIS A 13 -5.26 15.66 5.67
N ILE A 14 -6.46 16.13 6.05
CA ILE A 14 -7.24 15.55 7.15
C ILE A 14 -7.68 14.13 6.80
N ASP A 15 -8.19 13.93 5.59
CA ASP A 15 -8.67 12.62 5.11
C ASP A 15 -7.50 11.63 4.98
N GLY A 16 -6.32 12.09 4.55
CA GLY A 16 -5.10 11.29 4.49
C GLY A 16 -4.65 10.82 5.88
N ASP A 17 -4.59 11.73 6.85
CA ASP A 17 -4.21 11.38 8.23
C ASP A 17 -5.22 10.42 8.88
N ARG A 18 -6.54 10.62 8.63
CA ARG A 18 -7.58 9.72 9.10
C ARG A 18 -7.38 8.32 8.52
N ALA A 19 -7.11 8.22 7.21
CA ALA A 19 -6.86 6.94 6.56
C ALA A 19 -5.71 6.18 7.22
N VAL A 20 -4.56 6.84 7.43
CA VAL A 20 -3.41 6.20 8.07
C VAL A 20 -3.71 5.80 9.52
N HIS A 21 -4.45 6.64 10.27
CA HIS A 21 -4.85 6.33 11.64
C HIS A 21 -5.77 5.09 11.72
N ASP A 22 -6.75 4.99 10.83
CA ASP A 22 -7.65 3.83 10.79
C ASP A 22 -6.93 2.55 10.32
N ILE A 23 -5.97 2.67 9.40
CA ILE A 23 -5.08 1.55 9.01
C ILE A 23 -4.27 1.10 10.23
N GLU A 24 -3.66 2.02 10.96
CA GLU A 24 -2.88 1.76 12.18
C GLU A 24 -3.71 1.02 13.24
N ARG A 25 -4.98 1.42 13.44
CA ARG A 25 -5.89 0.74 14.37
C ARG A 25 -6.08 -0.73 14.00
N VAL A 26 -6.35 -1.05 12.73
CA VAL A 26 -6.52 -2.42 12.25
C VAL A 26 -5.22 -3.22 12.41
N VAL A 27 -4.08 -2.60 12.15
CA VAL A 27 -2.74 -3.20 12.30
C VAL A 27 -2.49 -3.56 13.75
N LEU A 28 -2.80 -2.67 14.70
CA LEU A 28 -2.67 -2.91 16.13
C LEU A 28 -3.62 -4.00 16.65
N GLU A 29 -4.84 -4.09 16.12
CA GLU A 29 -5.78 -5.18 16.46
C GLU A 29 -5.21 -6.56 16.16
N ARG A 30 -4.35 -6.70 15.15
CA ARG A 30 -3.63 -7.94 14.83
C ARG A 30 -2.35 -8.14 15.67
N GLY A 31 -1.93 -7.17 16.44
CA GLY A 31 -0.66 -7.20 17.18
C GLY A 31 0.55 -6.84 16.32
N PHE A 32 0.34 -6.22 15.15
CA PHE A 32 1.38 -5.69 14.30
C PHE A 32 1.66 -4.22 14.64
N ALA A 33 2.71 -3.63 14.07
CA ALA A 33 3.03 -2.23 14.26
C ALA A 33 3.09 -1.48 12.92
N LEU A 34 2.70 -0.21 12.93
CA LEU A 34 2.76 0.66 11.77
C LEU A 34 3.67 1.85 12.08
N GLU A 35 4.66 2.06 11.24
CA GLU A 35 5.53 3.22 11.23
C GLU A 35 5.11 4.17 10.11
N ARG A 36 4.86 5.44 10.43
CA ARG A 36 4.53 6.47 9.44
C ARG A 36 5.80 7.01 8.82
N THR A 37 5.84 7.03 7.49
CA THR A 37 6.97 7.62 6.76
C THR A 37 6.85 9.14 6.79
N THR A 38 7.92 9.82 7.24
CA THR A 38 7.97 11.29 7.32
C THR A 38 8.51 11.94 6.05
N VAL A 39 9.16 11.15 5.19
CA VAL A 39 9.80 11.64 3.96
C VAL A 39 9.02 11.11 2.75
N ASP A 40 8.54 12.01 1.90
CA ASP A 40 7.69 11.71 0.75
C ASP A 40 8.50 11.15 -0.42
N TYR A 41 8.82 9.86 -0.36
CA TYR A 41 9.36 9.08 -1.48
C TYR A 41 8.31 8.13 -2.09
N GLY A 42 7.03 8.49 -2.01
CA GLY A 42 5.94 7.67 -2.54
C GLY A 42 5.55 6.50 -1.63
N THR A 43 5.88 6.59 -0.34
CA THR A 43 5.47 5.64 0.71
C THR A 43 4.92 6.42 1.89
N ASP A 44 3.78 5.98 2.44
CA ASP A 44 3.14 6.62 3.59
C ASP A 44 3.43 5.88 4.90
N PHE A 45 3.68 4.57 4.81
CA PHE A 45 3.90 3.73 6.00
C PHE A 45 4.74 2.49 5.72
N THR A 46 5.35 1.99 6.80
CA THR A 46 5.92 0.64 6.91
C THR A 46 5.09 -0.15 7.90
N LEU A 47 4.63 -1.34 7.50
CA LEU A 47 3.89 -2.26 8.35
C LEU A 47 4.83 -3.36 8.82
N HIS A 48 5.14 -3.37 10.11
CA HIS A 48 5.97 -4.37 10.76
C HIS A 48 5.13 -5.57 11.20
N VAL A 49 5.56 -6.75 10.82
CA VAL A 49 4.84 -8.01 10.99
C VAL A 49 5.50 -8.86 12.05
N PHE A 50 4.67 -9.41 12.93
CA PHE A 50 5.12 -10.21 14.07
C PHE A 50 4.39 -11.56 14.10
N GLU A 51 5.02 -12.56 14.73
CA GLU A 51 4.36 -13.79 15.13
C GLU A 51 3.44 -13.54 16.34
N ASP A 52 2.61 -14.54 16.68
CA ASP A 52 1.65 -14.41 17.78
C ASP A 52 2.34 -14.34 19.16
N ASP A 53 3.58 -14.82 19.26
CA ASP A 53 4.45 -14.72 20.45
C ASP A 53 5.24 -13.40 20.51
N GLY A 54 5.10 -12.54 19.50
CA GLY A 54 5.78 -11.24 19.41
C GLY A 54 7.12 -11.26 18.69
N GLU A 55 7.54 -12.39 18.10
CA GLU A 55 8.75 -12.43 17.28
C GLU A 55 8.58 -11.61 16.01
N TYR A 56 9.54 -10.72 15.72
CA TYR A 56 9.56 -9.92 14.50
C TYR A 56 9.96 -10.75 13.28
N ILE A 57 9.13 -10.78 12.26
CA ILE A 57 9.37 -11.55 11.04
C ILE A 57 9.64 -10.73 9.80
N GLY A 58 9.40 -9.43 9.80
CA GLY A 58 9.71 -8.57 8.66
C GLY A 58 8.68 -7.47 8.45
N TYR A 59 8.65 -6.90 7.25
CA TYR A 59 7.81 -5.74 6.97
C TYR A 59 7.28 -5.71 5.53
N LEU A 60 6.23 -4.93 5.34
CA LEU A 60 5.73 -4.47 4.06
C LEU A 60 5.76 -2.95 4.04
N ILE A 61 5.88 -2.38 2.86
CA ILE A 61 5.76 -0.93 2.67
C ILE A 61 4.46 -0.60 1.96
N GLY A 62 3.94 0.60 2.17
CA GLY A 62 2.67 0.95 1.56
C GLY A 62 2.40 2.43 1.42
N GLN A 63 1.38 2.70 0.62
CA GLN A 63 0.82 4.03 0.44
C GLN A 63 -0.69 3.98 0.55
N SER A 64 -1.29 5.01 1.15
CA SER A 64 -2.72 5.20 1.22
C SER A 64 -3.20 6.32 0.30
N ARG A 65 -4.39 6.16 -0.24
CA ARG A 65 -5.11 7.17 -1.02
C ARG A 65 -6.53 7.29 -0.49
N ALA A 66 -6.77 8.33 0.30
CA ALA A 66 -8.10 8.62 0.84
C ALA A 66 -9.02 9.21 -0.24
N ARG A 67 -10.26 8.78 -0.25
CA ARG A 67 -11.33 9.28 -1.12
C ARG A 67 -12.64 9.34 -0.35
N SER A 68 -13.40 10.43 -0.54
CA SER A 68 -14.82 10.54 -0.18
C SER A 68 -15.67 10.33 -1.43
N GLY A 69 -16.91 9.87 -1.27
CA GLY A 69 -17.82 9.63 -2.37
C GLY A 69 -17.36 8.49 -3.30
N LEU A 70 -16.66 7.48 -2.77
CA LEU A 70 -16.17 6.36 -3.56
C LEU A 70 -17.33 5.56 -4.16
N GLN A 71 -17.41 5.54 -5.49
CA GLN A 71 -18.46 4.83 -6.22
C GLN A 71 -17.92 3.53 -6.81
N ALA A 72 -18.73 2.47 -6.70
CA ALA A 72 -18.41 1.20 -7.32
C ALA A 72 -18.67 1.27 -8.84
N ASN A 73 -17.81 0.61 -9.61
CA ASN A 73 -18.03 0.31 -11.01
C ASN A 73 -19.18 -0.68 -11.17
N ARG A 74 -19.60 -0.95 -12.43
CA ARG A 74 -20.67 -1.93 -12.74
C ARG A 74 -20.35 -3.34 -12.23
N ASP A 75 -19.07 -3.71 -12.14
CA ASP A 75 -18.58 -4.99 -11.64
C ASP A 75 -18.35 -5.00 -10.11
N GLY A 76 -18.76 -3.95 -9.41
CA GLY A 76 -18.58 -3.78 -7.97
C GLY A 76 -17.19 -3.31 -7.56
N SER A 77 -16.19 -3.31 -8.44
CA SER A 77 -14.84 -2.84 -8.14
C SER A 77 -14.78 -1.33 -7.94
N TYR A 78 -13.71 -0.86 -7.29
CA TYR A 78 -13.42 0.58 -7.19
C TYR A 78 -12.23 0.95 -8.06
N SER A 79 -12.26 2.15 -8.65
CA SER A 79 -11.19 2.63 -9.54
C SER A 79 -10.37 3.73 -8.90
N LEU A 80 -9.04 3.66 -9.08
CA LEU A 80 -8.10 4.70 -8.70
C LEU A 80 -7.09 4.94 -9.82
N ALA A 81 -6.96 6.19 -10.25
CA ALA A 81 -5.88 6.60 -11.15
C ALA A 81 -4.58 6.77 -10.35
N VAL A 82 -3.52 6.09 -10.78
CA VAL A 82 -2.20 6.13 -10.13
C VAL A 82 -1.16 6.49 -11.17
N ASP A 83 -0.23 7.36 -10.80
CA ASP A 83 0.90 7.76 -11.63
C ASP A 83 1.75 6.55 -12.03
N LEU A 84 2.17 6.50 -13.30
CA LEU A 84 2.94 5.39 -13.86
C LEU A 84 4.35 5.30 -13.27
N GLY A 85 4.96 6.45 -12.95
CA GLY A 85 6.28 6.49 -12.32
C GLY A 85 6.25 5.86 -10.93
N HIS A 86 5.24 6.19 -10.13
CA HIS A 86 5.04 5.55 -8.84
C HIS A 86 4.78 4.04 -8.96
N LEU A 87 3.91 3.63 -9.89
CA LEU A 87 3.65 2.19 -10.10
C LEU A 87 4.91 1.42 -10.52
N ALA A 88 5.73 1.99 -11.40
CA ALA A 88 6.98 1.39 -11.82
C ALA A 88 7.96 1.26 -10.64
N GLN A 89 8.10 2.33 -9.86
CA GLN A 89 8.94 2.33 -8.65
C GLN A 89 8.47 1.25 -7.65
N TRP A 90 7.17 1.18 -7.35
CA TRP A 90 6.64 0.21 -6.38
C TRP A 90 6.71 -1.24 -6.87
N ALA A 91 6.53 -1.47 -8.18
CA ALA A 91 6.62 -2.81 -8.76
C ALA A 91 8.04 -3.40 -8.72
N THR A 92 9.07 -2.56 -8.59
CA THR A 92 10.48 -2.98 -8.51
C THR A 92 11.02 -3.08 -7.09
N GLN A 93 10.22 -2.76 -6.07
CA GLN A 93 10.61 -2.93 -4.66
C GLN A 93 10.82 -4.41 -4.33
N LEU A 94 11.83 -4.70 -3.50
CA LEU A 94 12.07 -6.05 -2.98
C LEU A 94 11.06 -6.42 -1.90
N SER A 95 10.68 -5.46 -1.04
CA SER A 95 9.63 -5.67 -0.05
C SER A 95 8.25 -5.58 -0.69
N PRO A 96 7.26 -6.37 -0.23
CA PRO A 96 5.89 -6.27 -0.70
C PRO A 96 5.36 -4.86 -0.58
N PHE A 97 4.76 -4.33 -1.65
CA PHE A 97 4.18 -3.00 -1.66
C PHE A 97 2.65 -3.06 -1.70
N LEU A 98 2.03 -2.44 -0.71
CA LEU A 98 0.59 -2.33 -0.59
C LEU A 98 0.13 -0.92 -0.98
N LEU A 99 -0.78 -0.84 -1.94
CA LEU A 99 -1.55 0.38 -2.16
C LEU A 99 -2.92 0.22 -1.49
N VAL A 100 -3.27 1.14 -0.59
CA VAL A 100 -4.55 1.14 0.11
C VAL A 100 -5.43 2.27 -0.41
N LEU A 101 -6.57 1.93 -1.00
CA LEU A 101 -7.63 2.88 -1.30
C LEU A 101 -8.55 2.97 -0.08
N TYR A 102 -8.57 4.11 0.58
CA TYR A 102 -9.35 4.33 1.79
C TYR A 102 -10.62 5.14 1.49
N ASP A 103 -11.77 4.56 1.78
CA ASP A 103 -13.09 5.20 1.72
C ASP A 103 -13.35 5.92 3.05
N THR A 104 -13.31 7.26 3.02
CA THR A 104 -13.51 8.08 4.23
C THR A 104 -14.94 8.09 4.72
N ASP A 105 -15.92 7.82 3.85
CA ASP A 105 -17.34 7.80 4.21
C ASP A 105 -17.74 6.50 4.90
N ARG A 106 -17.09 5.39 4.53
CA ARG A 106 -17.31 4.07 5.12
C ARG A 106 -16.28 3.68 6.16
N SER A 107 -15.24 4.49 6.36
CA SER A 107 -14.08 4.20 7.22
C SER A 107 -13.49 2.81 6.91
N MET A 108 -13.22 2.55 5.63
CA MET A 108 -12.79 1.23 5.16
C MET A 108 -11.68 1.34 4.11
N GLY A 109 -10.62 0.55 4.30
CA GLY A 109 -9.54 0.38 3.33
C GLY A 109 -9.77 -0.81 2.41
N TYR A 110 -9.36 -0.67 1.15
CA TYR A 110 -9.24 -1.75 0.18
C TYR A 110 -7.80 -1.84 -0.28
N TRP A 111 -7.20 -3.02 -0.23
CA TRP A 111 -5.78 -3.18 -0.55
C TRP A 111 -5.55 -3.75 -1.95
N TYR A 112 -4.43 -3.34 -2.52
CA TYR A 112 -3.93 -3.81 -3.81
C TYR A 112 -2.45 -4.16 -3.65
N TYR A 113 -2.07 -5.43 -3.92
CA TYR A 113 -0.68 -5.85 -3.88
C TYR A 113 -0.04 -5.59 -5.24
N VAL A 114 0.92 -4.67 -5.28
CA VAL A 114 1.46 -4.15 -6.53
C VAL A 114 2.25 -5.21 -7.28
N GLN A 115 3.18 -5.93 -6.62
CA GLN A 115 4.05 -6.91 -7.29
C GLN A 115 3.29 -8.15 -7.80
N ALA A 116 2.19 -8.55 -7.17
CA ALA A 116 1.35 -9.64 -7.70
C ALA A 116 0.74 -9.31 -9.08
N ASN A 117 0.74 -8.03 -9.45
CA ASN A 117 0.23 -7.56 -10.74
C ASN A 117 1.35 -7.10 -11.68
N ARG A 118 2.61 -7.41 -11.37
CA ARG A 118 3.79 -6.93 -12.10
C ARG A 118 3.70 -7.17 -13.60
N GLU A 119 3.42 -8.38 -14.05
CA GLU A 119 3.30 -8.70 -15.47
C GLU A 119 2.21 -7.90 -16.19
N ARG A 120 1.08 -7.68 -15.50
CA ARG A 120 -0.01 -6.84 -16.02
C ARG A 120 0.44 -5.38 -16.15
N LEU A 121 1.17 -4.88 -15.17
CA LEU A 121 1.74 -3.53 -15.16
C LEU A 121 2.76 -3.38 -16.29
N GLU A 122 3.70 -4.30 -16.43
CA GLU A 122 4.72 -4.31 -17.48
C GLU A 122 4.10 -4.34 -18.89
N ARG A 123 3.10 -5.20 -19.12
CA ARG A 123 2.34 -5.21 -20.39
C ARG A 123 1.62 -3.90 -20.66
N SER A 124 1.12 -3.25 -19.60
CA SER A 124 0.48 -1.95 -19.73
C SER A 124 1.48 -0.85 -20.02
N PHE A 125 2.66 -0.89 -19.42
CA PHE A 125 3.75 0.06 -19.71
C PHE A 125 4.22 -0.05 -21.16
N ALA A 126 4.44 -1.28 -21.66
CA ALA A 126 4.89 -1.53 -23.02
C ALA A 126 3.91 -1.05 -24.11
N ARG A 127 2.59 -1.06 -23.81
CA ARG A 127 1.53 -0.66 -24.78
C ARG A 127 1.26 0.84 -24.80
N ARG A 128 1.77 1.60 -23.86
CA ARG A 128 1.41 3.01 -23.69
C ARG A 128 2.42 3.93 -24.34
N GLY A 129 1.92 4.78 -25.24
CA GLY A 129 2.75 5.87 -25.79
C GLY A 129 3.07 6.93 -24.75
N ALA A 130 4.08 7.75 -25.03
CA ALA A 130 4.67 8.77 -24.15
C ALA A 130 3.71 9.82 -23.53
N ARG A 131 2.42 9.79 -23.87
CA ARG A 131 1.40 10.77 -23.44
C ARG A 131 0.60 10.37 -22.19
N GLN A 132 0.72 9.15 -21.71
CA GLN A 132 -0.12 8.65 -20.62
C GLN A 132 0.67 8.60 -19.30
N SER A 133 0.39 9.54 -18.40
CA SER A 133 1.09 9.65 -17.10
C SER A 133 0.47 8.80 -15.99
N ALA A 134 -0.75 8.28 -16.15
CA ALA A 134 -1.44 7.53 -15.11
C ALA A 134 -2.10 6.24 -15.61
N MET A 135 -2.28 5.29 -14.73
CA MET A 135 -2.99 4.02 -14.95
C MET A 135 -4.17 3.88 -13.99
N MET A 136 -5.29 3.41 -14.52
CA MET A 136 -6.46 3.08 -13.70
C MET A 136 -6.29 1.69 -13.09
N LEU A 137 -6.14 1.63 -11.77
CA LEU A 137 -6.17 0.39 -10.99
C LEU A 137 -7.59 0.07 -10.56
N ARG A 138 -7.90 -1.22 -10.45
CA ARG A 138 -9.18 -1.72 -9.95
C ARG A 138 -8.96 -2.44 -8.63
N PHE A 139 -9.69 -2.00 -7.62
CA PHE A 139 -9.69 -2.56 -6.28
C PHE A 139 -10.89 -3.48 -6.13
N ASP A 140 -10.63 -4.72 -5.75
CA ASP A 140 -11.65 -5.71 -5.46
C ASP A 140 -12.33 -5.38 -4.12
N PRO A 141 -13.66 -5.23 -4.06
CA PRO A 141 -14.38 -4.95 -2.82
C PRO A 141 -14.26 -6.06 -1.76
N ALA A 142 -13.89 -7.27 -2.16
CA ALA A 142 -13.60 -8.37 -1.24
C ALA A 142 -12.24 -8.23 -0.53
N LYS A 143 -11.32 -7.45 -1.09
CA LYS A 143 -9.99 -7.20 -0.50
C LYS A 143 -10.02 -6.04 0.48
N ARG A 144 -10.80 -6.20 1.55
CA ARG A 144 -10.85 -5.23 2.66
C ARG A 144 -9.58 -5.33 3.49
N LEU A 145 -9.13 -4.18 4.00
CA LEU A 145 -8.04 -4.13 4.97
C LEU A 145 -8.63 -4.37 6.36
N ASP A 146 -8.58 -5.61 6.79
CA ASP A 146 -9.04 -6.12 8.08
C ASP A 146 -8.01 -7.09 8.67
N VAL A 147 -8.30 -7.67 9.84
CA VAL A 147 -7.42 -8.63 10.50
C VAL A 147 -7.10 -9.83 9.60
N ALA A 148 -8.06 -10.34 8.83
CA ALA A 148 -7.84 -11.47 7.92
C ALA A 148 -6.88 -11.13 6.76
N ALA A 149 -6.91 -9.87 6.29
CA ALA A 149 -5.93 -9.37 5.32
C ALA A 149 -4.52 -9.36 5.91
N LEU A 150 -4.37 -8.97 7.18
CA LEU A 150 -3.06 -8.94 7.85
C LEU A 150 -2.47 -10.35 8.03
N ASP A 151 -3.30 -11.37 8.28
CA ASP A 151 -2.85 -12.78 8.28
C ASP A 151 -2.35 -13.20 6.89
N THR A 152 -2.94 -12.69 5.83
CA THR A 152 -2.47 -12.92 4.47
C THR A 152 -1.11 -12.24 4.24
N PHE A 153 -0.94 -11.02 4.71
CA PHE A 153 0.33 -10.28 4.60
C PHE A 153 1.45 -10.96 5.40
N ARG A 154 1.14 -11.49 6.59
CA ARG A 154 2.09 -12.29 7.37
C ARG A 154 2.61 -13.48 6.56
N ARG A 155 1.73 -14.26 5.92
CA ARG A 155 2.14 -15.38 5.07
C ARG A 155 3.07 -14.96 3.94
N TRP A 156 2.86 -13.81 3.32
CA TRP A 156 3.76 -13.30 2.28
C TRP A 156 5.14 -12.95 2.83
N VAL A 157 5.20 -12.32 3.99
CA VAL A 157 6.48 -11.97 4.62
C VAL A 157 7.26 -13.23 4.98
N VAL A 158 6.63 -14.24 5.57
CA VAL A 158 7.24 -15.54 5.87
C VAL A 158 7.79 -16.19 4.60
N GLN A 159 6.98 -16.29 3.53
CA GLN A 159 7.43 -16.88 2.26
C GLN A 159 8.63 -16.15 1.66
N LEU A 160 8.67 -14.82 1.76
CA LEU A 160 9.81 -14.04 1.26
C LEU A 160 11.07 -14.27 2.09
N GLN A 161 10.93 -14.42 3.40
CA GLN A 161 12.08 -14.75 4.26
C GLN A 161 12.65 -16.13 3.96
N ASP A 162 11.79 -17.13 3.75
CA ASP A 162 12.23 -18.47 3.40
C ASP A 162 12.97 -18.47 2.06
N GLN A 163 12.44 -17.78 1.04
CA GLN A 163 13.13 -17.62 -0.23
C GLN A 163 14.46 -16.85 -0.10
N ALA A 164 14.54 -15.86 0.77
CA ALA A 164 15.76 -15.10 1.00
C ALA A 164 16.84 -15.96 1.70
N LYS A 165 16.48 -16.84 2.62
CA LYS A 165 17.39 -17.80 3.27
C LYS A 165 18.02 -18.73 2.21
N ASP A 166 17.20 -19.32 1.33
CA ASP A 166 17.67 -20.19 0.25
C ASP A 166 18.72 -19.49 -0.64
N VAL A 167 18.49 -18.20 -0.96
CA VAL A 167 19.43 -17.40 -1.77
C VAL A 167 20.72 -17.08 -1.00
N MET A 168 20.66 -16.89 0.32
CA MET A 168 21.83 -16.57 1.14
C MET A 168 22.71 -17.79 1.36
N GLU A 169 22.15 -18.98 1.56
CA GLU A 169 22.90 -20.24 1.68
C GLU A 169 23.69 -20.56 0.42
N PHE A 170 23.18 -20.21 -0.76
CA PHE A 170 23.89 -20.38 -2.05
C PHE A 170 25.15 -19.51 -2.21
N ARG A 171 25.33 -18.47 -1.41
CA ARG A 171 26.46 -17.52 -1.53
C ARG A 171 27.66 -17.85 -0.65
N GLU A 172 27.51 -18.69 0.36
CA GLU A 172 28.64 -19.13 1.18
C GLU A 172 29.50 -20.19 0.47
N ASP A 173 28.93 -20.88 -0.54
CA ASP A 173 29.62 -21.94 -1.31
C ASP A 173 30.24 -21.44 -2.63
N ALA A 174 30.20 -20.13 -2.91
CA ALA A 174 30.76 -19.52 -4.13
C ALA A 174 31.99 -18.68 -3.83
#